data_764949aedc27756761e331dc50cb0786
#
_entry.id   764949aedc27756761e331dc50cb0786
#
_cell.length_a   1.000
_cell.length_b   1.000
_cell.length_c   1.000
_cell.angle_alpha   90.00
_cell.angle_beta   90.00
_cell.angle_gamma   90.00
#
_symmetry.space_group_name_H-M   'P 1'
#
loop_
_entity.id
_entity.type
_entity.pdbx_description
1 polymer ?
#
loop_
_entity_poly.entity_id
_entity_poly.type
_entity_poly.pdbx_seq_one_letter_code
_entity_poly.pdbx_strand_id
1 'polypeptide(L)'
;NDLESDFKEGGFLIKSVINYTTEPNLNTDLKLIEDLKSKLIDIIFVYSKRAADQLLKIILNHKIENNLDNCTLNCISINVANTLKRLRWKKIKIFSPGDEELSLL
;
A
#
# COMPACT_ATOMS: atom_id res chain seq x y z
N ASN A 1 -2.16 14.04 -5.53
CA ASN A 1 -2.25 13.38 -6.81
C ASN A 1 -3.70 13.43 -7.31
N ASP A 2 -3.91 13.07 -8.56
CA ASP A 2 -5.21 13.26 -9.22
C ASP A 2 -6.34 12.49 -8.55
N LEU A 3 -6.08 11.27 -8.08
CA LEU A 3 -7.10 10.46 -7.42
C LEU A 3 -7.58 11.12 -6.13
N GLU A 4 -6.67 11.66 -5.36
CA GLU A 4 -7.03 12.35 -4.12
C GLU A 4 -7.86 13.60 -4.42
N SER A 5 -7.48 14.34 -5.47
CA SER A 5 -8.24 15.53 -5.89
C SER A 5 -9.66 15.16 -6.29
N ASP A 6 -9.82 14.08 -7.06
CA ASP A 6 -11.14 13.63 -7.50
C ASP A 6 -12.03 13.25 -6.33
N PHE A 7 -11.50 12.52 -5.36
CA PHE A 7 -12.26 12.17 -4.17
C PHE A 7 -12.63 13.40 -3.36
N LYS A 8 -11.72 14.34 -3.23
CA LYS A 8 -11.97 15.56 -2.50
C LYS A 8 -13.10 16.36 -3.14
N GLU A 9 -13.08 16.50 -4.46
CA GLU A 9 -14.10 17.22 -5.19
C GLU A 9 -15.47 16.54 -5.08
N GLY A 10 -15.47 15.22 -5.01
CA GLY A 10 -16.70 14.46 -4.86
C GLY A 10 -17.28 14.48 -3.45
N GLY A 11 -16.64 15.17 -2.51
CA GLY A 11 -17.13 15.23 -1.14
C GLY A 11 -16.80 14.00 -0.31
N PHE A 12 -15.97 13.13 -0.81
CA PHE A 12 -15.54 11.92 -0.11
C PHE A 12 -14.31 12.19 0.75
N LEU A 13 -14.08 11.33 1.73
CA LEU A 13 -12.85 11.40 2.51
C LEU A 13 -11.65 11.13 1.60
N ILE A 14 -10.63 11.94 1.75
CA ILE A 14 -9.38 11.76 1.01
C ILE A 14 -8.70 10.50 1.53
N LYS A 15 -8.31 9.63 0.60
CA LYS A 15 -7.52 8.45 0.93
C LYS A 15 -6.12 8.63 0.42
N SER A 16 -5.15 8.35 1.27
CA SER A 16 -3.74 8.37 0.88
C SER A 16 -3.41 7.03 0.22
N VAL A 17 -3.03 7.10 -1.06
CA VAL A 17 -2.78 5.93 -1.89
C VAL A 17 -1.33 5.91 -2.33
N ILE A 18 -0.66 4.79 -2.13
CA ILE A 18 0.73 4.60 -2.52
C ILE A 18 0.81 3.47 -3.54
N ASN A 19 1.56 3.69 -4.62
CA ASN A 19 1.92 2.65 -5.57
C ASN A 19 3.34 2.19 -5.26
N TYR A 20 3.48 0.97 -4.75
CA TYR A 20 4.78 0.47 -4.35
C TYR A 20 5.40 -0.37 -5.46
N THR A 21 6.58 0.04 -5.92
CA THR A 21 7.32 -0.65 -6.97
C THR A 21 8.71 -1.05 -6.48
N THR A 22 9.44 -1.79 -7.32
CA THR A 22 10.74 -2.34 -6.94
C THR A 22 11.92 -1.40 -7.12
N GLU A 23 11.70 -0.19 -7.60
CA GLU A 23 12.83 0.73 -7.79
C GLU A 23 13.36 1.19 -6.44
N PRO A 24 14.61 0.83 -6.11
CA PRO A 24 15.17 1.22 -4.81
C PRO A 24 15.42 2.73 -4.77
N ASN A 25 14.83 3.38 -3.78
CA ASN A 25 15.05 4.79 -3.54
C ASN A 25 14.98 5.01 -2.04
N LEU A 26 16.12 5.26 -1.42
CA LEU A 26 16.21 5.40 0.02
C LEU A 26 15.28 6.48 0.57
N ASN A 27 15.18 7.62 -0.10
CA ASN A 27 14.32 8.70 0.36
C ASN A 27 12.84 8.30 0.32
N THR A 28 12.43 7.61 -0.74
CA THR A 28 11.07 7.12 -0.86
C THR A 28 10.77 6.08 0.22
N ASP A 29 11.71 5.19 0.48
CA ASP A 29 11.53 4.15 1.50
C ASP A 29 11.44 4.74 2.89
N LEU A 30 12.27 5.73 3.22
CA LEU A 30 12.21 6.39 4.53
C LEU A 30 10.89 7.13 4.72
N LYS A 31 10.39 7.78 3.67
CA LYS A 31 9.10 8.45 3.75
C LYS A 31 7.97 7.45 3.92
N LEU A 32 8.02 6.33 3.20
CA LEU A 32 7.04 5.27 3.34
C LEU A 32 7.00 4.73 4.77
N ILE A 33 8.16 4.48 5.36
CA ILE A 33 8.27 3.99 6.73
C ILE A 33 7.63 5.00 7.71
N GLU A 34 7.96 6.26 7.56
CA GLU A 34 7.42 7.30 8.42
C GLU A 34 5.91 7.42 8.28
N ASP A 35 5.41 7.38 7.04
CA ASP A 35 3.98 7.49 6.78
C ASP A 35 3.21 6.27 7.31
N LEU A 36 3.79 5.08 7.22
CA LEU A 36 3.18 3.88 7.79
C LEU A 36 3.15 3.95 9.32
N LYS A 37 4.24 4.40 9.94
CA LYS A 37 4.28 4.57 11.39
C LYS A 37 3.21 5.53 11.90
N SER A 38 2.94 6.56 11.13
CA SER A 38 1.97 7.60 11.49
C SER A 38 0.55 7.25 11.03
N LYS A 39 0.36 6.07 10.43
CA LYS A 39 -0.93 5.59 9.93
C LYS A 39 -1.56 6.54 8.91
N LEU A 40 -0.72 7.16 8.09
CA LEU A 40 -1.16 8.11 7.07
C LEU A 40 -1.52 7.46 5.74
N ILE A 41 -1.14 6.19 5.53
CA ILE A 41 -1.41 5.50 4.27
C ILE A 41 -2.65 4.63 4.43
N ASP A 42 -3.66 4.91 3.62
CA ASP A 42 -4.91 4.16 3.65
C ASP A 42 -4.91 2.96 2.72
N ILE A 43 -4.22 3.08 1.58
CA ILE A 43 -4.19 2.03 0.56
C ILE A 43 -2.79 1.95 -0.02
N ILE A 44 -2.27 0.74 -0.17
CA ILE A 44 -1.01 0.51 -0.86
C ILE A 44 -1.20 -0.53 -1.95
N PHE A 45 -0.80 -0.19 -3.17
CA PHE A 45 -0.83 -1.10 -4.31
C PHE A 45 0.54 -1.73 -4.50
N VAL A 46 0.58 -3.05 -4.64
CA VAL A 46 1.82 -3.78 -4.84
C VAL A 46 1.74 -4.54 -6.16
N TYR A 47 2.69 -4.29 -7.06
CA TYR A 47 2.61 -4.68 -8.46
C TYR A 47 3.46 -5.90 -8.83
N SER A 48 4.25 -6.43 -7.91
CA SER A 48 5.07 -7.60 -8.20
C SER A 48 5.45 -8.33 -6.92
N LYS A 49 5.81 -9.61 -7.07
CA LYS A 49 6.30 -10.37 -5.93
C LYS A 49 7.59 -9.77 -5.37
N ARG A 50 8.45 -9.27 -6.26
CA ARG A 50 9.69 -8.62 -5.84
C ARG A 50 9.44 -7.39 -4.99
N ALA A 51 8.46 -6.56 -5.39
CA ALA A 51 8.05 -5.41 -4.59
C ALA A 51 7.48 -5.86 -3.25
N ALA A 52 6.68 -6.94 -3.25
CA ALA A 52 6.12 -7.47 -2.02
C ALA A 52 7.21 -7.95 -1.06
N ASP A 53 8.21 -8.67 -1.57
CA ASP A 53 9.33 -9.12 -0.75
C ASP A 53 10.09 -7.95 -0.14
N GLN A 54 10.32 -6.91 -0.92
CA GLN A 54 11.02 -5.72 -0.46
C GLN A 54 10.22 -4.97 0.60
N LEU A 55 8.92 -4.82 0.38
CA LEU A 55 8.03 -4.18 1.33
C LEU A 55 7.99 -4.95 2.65
N LEU A 56 7.93 -6.27 2.58
CA LEU A 56 7.95 -7.12 3.77
C LEU A 56 9.23 -6.89 4.59
N LYS A 57 10.38 -6.85 3.90
CA LYS A 57 11.65 -6.61 4.58
C LYS A 57 11.67 -5.25 5.28
N ILE A 58 11.18 -4.22 4.61
CA ILE A 58 11.13 -2.88 5.18
C ILE A 58 10.27 -2.85 6.44
N ILE A 59 9.09 -3.47 6.36
CA ILE A 59 8.16 -3.49 7.48
C ILE A 59 8.76 -4.22 8.67
N LEU A 60 9.35 -5.39 8.43
CA LEU A 60 9.93 -6.19 9.53
C LEU A 60 11.17 -5.54 10.11
N ASN A 61 12.04 -4.99 9.27
CA ASN A 61 13.27 -4.34 9.73
C ASN A 61 13.00 -3.12 10.59
N HIS A 62 11.94 -2.40 10.30
CA HIS A 62 11.59 -1.18 11.04
C HIS A 62 10.54 -1.42 12.10
N LYS A 63 10.13 -2.67 12.29
CA LYS A 63 9.21 -3.10 13.36
C LYS A 63 7.90 -2.32 13.33
N ILE A 64 7.33 -2.16 12.13
CA ILE A 64 6.07 -1.44 11.96
C ILE A 64 4.90 -2.35 11.59
N GLU A 65 5.03 -3.65 11.83
CA GLU A 65 3.98 -4.62 11.51
C GLU A 65 2.68 -4.36 12.27
N ASN A 66 2.74 -3.65 13.39
CA ASN A 66 1.55 -3.32 14.17
C ASN A 66 0.90 -2.00 13.74
N ASN A 67 1.43 -1.34 12.73
CA ASN A 67 0.93 -0.04 12.27
C ASN A 67 0.16 -0.13 10.97
N LEU A 68 -0.23 -1.34 10.55
CA LEU A 68 -0.85 -1.57 9.24
C LEU A 68 -2.37 -1.77 9.31
N ASP A 69 -2.95 -1.74 10.49
CA ASP A 69 -4.35 -2.06 10.72
C ASP A 69 -5.34 -1.06 10.10
N ASN A 70 -4.85 0.09 9.68
CA ASN A 70 -5.66 1.08 8.96
C ASN A 70 -5.42 1.07 7.46
N CYS A 71 -4.50 0.23 6.98
CA CYS A 71 -4.07 0.24 5.58
C CYS A 71 -4.62 -0.97 4.83
N THR A 72 -5.27 -0.72 3.69
CA THR A 72 -5.72 -1.76 2.79
C THR A 72 -4.57 -2.11 1.83
N LEU A 73 -4.26 -3.40 1.73
CA LEU A 73 -3.27 -3.91 0.81
C LEU A 73 -3.95 -4.36 -0.48
N ASN A 74 -3.57 -3.78 -1.61
CA ASN A 74 -4.05 -4.19 -2.93
C ASN A 74 -2.91 -4.81 -3.71
N CYS A 75 -3.08 -6.06 -4.12
CA CYS A 75 -2.06 -6.82 -4.82
C CYS A 75 -2.51 -7.20 -6.22
N ILE A 76 -1.56 -7.19 -7.15
CA ILE A 76 -1.84 -7.51 -8.56
C ILE A 76 -2.21 -8.98 -8.76
N SER A 77 -1.87 -9.85 -7.80
CA SER A 77 -2.16 -11.27 -7.89
C SER A 77 -2.16 -11.92 -6.51
N ILE A 78 -2.71 -13.12 -6.45
CA ILE A 78 -2.69 -13.90 -5.21
C ILE A 78 -1.26 -14.22 -4.77
N ASN A 79 -0.36 -14.46 -5.72
CA ASN A 79 1.05 -14.74 -5.37
C ASN A 79 1.69 -13.56 -4.65
N VAL A 80 1.38 -12.34 -5.08
CA VAL A 80 1.88 -11.14 -4.42
C VAL A 80 1.25 -11.01 -3.03
N ALA A 81 -0.05 -11.22 -2.92
CA ALA A 81 -0.75 -11.15 -1.65
C ALA A 81 -0.22 -12.18 -0.64
N ASN A 82 0.11 -13.38 -1.11
CA ASN A 82 0.62 -14.44 -0.23
C ASN A 82 1.93 -14.06 0.46
N THR A 83 2.73 -13.20 -0.16
CA THR A 83 3.97 -12.72 0.44
C THR A 83 3.72 -11.83 1.65
N LEU A 84 2.63 -11.08 1.63
CA LEU A 84 2.34 -10.06 2.63
C LEU A 84 1.21 -10.42 3.59
N LYS A 85 0.47 -11.50 3.34
CA LYS A 85 -0.71 -11.84 4.13
C LYS A 85 -0.41 -12.20 5.58
N ARG A 86 0.85 -12.47 5.91
CA ARG A 86 1.27 -12.75 7.28
C ARG A 86 1.18 -11.51 8.18
N LEU A 87 1.09 -10.32 7.57
CA LEU A 87 0.99 -9.07 8.30
C LEU A 87 -0.48 -8.70 8.50
N ARG A 88 -0.76 -7.87 9.50
CA ARG A 88 -2.13 -7.52 9.87
C ARG A 88 -2.58 -6.24 9.16
N TRP A 89 -2.98 -6.39 7.91
CA TRP A 89 -3.56 -5.31 7.13
C TRP A 89 -5.02 -5.12 7.51
N LYS A 90 -5.56 -3.94 7.25
CA LYS A 90 -6.99 -3.69 7.41
C LYS A 90 -7.79 -4.64 6.52
N LYS A 91 -7.36 -4.80 5.27
CA LYS A 91 -7.99 -5.65 4.27
C LYS A 91 -6.96 -6.00 3.22
N ILE A 92 -7.10 -7.15 2.60
CA ILE A 92 -6.26 -7.55 1.46
C ILE A 92 -7.17 -7.76 0.26
N LYS A 93 -6.86 -7.07 -0.83
CA LYS A 93 -7.61 -7.13 -2.08
C LYS A 93 -6.69 -7.51 -3.23
N ILE A 94 -7.28 -8.08 -4.27
CA ILE A 94 -6.58 -8.36 -5.53
C ILE A 94 -7.18 -7.44 -6.57
N PHE A 95 -6.34 -6.82 -7.40
CA PHE A 95 -6.81 -5.95 -8.46
C PHE A 95 -6.21 -6.36 -9.80
N SER A 96 -6.84 -5.93 -10.88
CA SER A 96 -6.31 -6.11 -12.24
C SER A 96 -5.62 -4.83 -12.69
N PRO A 97 -4.47 -4.93 -13.40
CA PRO A 97 -3.83 -3.73 -13.93
C PRO A 97 -4.81 -2.90 -14.76
N GLY A 98 -4.84 -1.60 -14.49
CA GLY A 98 -5.79 -0.70 -15.14
C GLY A 98 -7.09 -0.49 -14.39
N ASP A 99 -7.39 -1.35 -13.41
CA ASP A 99 -8.62 -1.27 -12.62
C ASP A 99 -8.39 -0.75 -11.21
N GLU A 100 -7.30 -0.04 -10.99
CA GLU A 100 -6.94 0.46 -9.66
C GLU A 100 -8.03 1.34 -9.06
N GLU A 101 -8.68 2.16 -9.86
CA GLU A 101 -9.75 3.02 -9.37
C GLU A 101 -10.93 2.22 -8.82
N LEU A 102 -11.27 1.11 -9.46
CA LEU A 102 -12.34 0.24 -8.99
C LEU A 102 -12.00 -0.36 -7.64
N SER A 103 -10.73 -0.61 -7.38
CA SER A 103 -10.28 -1.15 -6.11
C SER A 103 -10.40 -0.16 -4.95
N LEU A 104 -10.60 1.12 -5.25
CA LEU A 104 -10.79 2.13 -4.23
C LEU A 104 -12.22 2.16 -3.68
N LEU A 105 -13.12 1.56 -4.41
CA LEU A 105 -14.51 1.46 -4.01
C LEU A 105 -14.69 0.34 -2.98
#